data_1bcd1bdc58d688a2ccaf094ec8005fd3
#
_entry.id   1bcd1bdc58d688a2ccaf094ec8005fd3
#
_cell.length_a   1.000
_cell.length_b   1.000
_cell.length_c   1.000
_cell.angle_alpha   90.00
_cell.angle_beta   90.00
_cell.angle_gamma   90.00
#
_symmetry.space_group_name_H-M   'P 1'
#
loop_
_entity.id
_entity.type
_entity.pdbx_description
1 polymer ?
#
loop_
_entity_poly.entity_id
_entity_poly.type
_entity_poly.pdbx_seq_one_letter_code
_entity_poly.pdbx_strand_id
1 'polypeptide(L)'
;MLKSLTIRNFRLHKKLKIVFSPNITTLVGKSYAGKSTAVRALKWACLNRPAGTSVIRWGAKEAKVALKLDGHTITRIRSKSKNVYLLHEKTNATITRHKFEAFGNNVPERIAKIVNVTENSFQGQHSLPFWFGETSGEVARKLNSIVNLGLIDTSLSYLSSSLTKARHTVDICKDRVDEIRKKKKELVFVVEMEREWYSVKKASAQYTSLDVKTVELEDILELCEEYQATIT
;
A
#
# COMPACT_ATOMS: atom_id res chain seq x y z
N MET A 1 21.61 17.97 15.03
CA MET A 1 23.03 17.71 14.71
C MET A 1 23.60 16.65 15.66
N LEU A 2 24.51 15.76 15.20
CA LEU A 2 25.15 14.73 16.04
C LEU A 2 26.25 15.35 16.90
N LYS A 3 26.11 15.27 18.25
CA LYS A 3 27.05 15.87 19.19
C LYS A 3 28.09 14.89 19.74
N SER A 4 27.65 13.68 20.09
CA SER A 4 28.58 12.66 20.59
C SER A 4 28.07 11.24 20.39
N LEU A 5 29.02 10.32 20.28
CA LEU A 5 28.83 8.88 20.24
C LEU A 5 29.50 8.28 21.48
N THR A 6 28.75 7.53 22.25
CA THR A 6 29.28 6.77 23.38
C THR A 6 29.07 5.28 23.14
N ILE A 7 30.13 4.52 23.15
CA ILE A 7 30.17 3.09 22.91
C ILE A 7 30.54 2.36 24.18
N ARG A 8 29.81 1.26 24.50
CA ARG A 8 30.18 0.34 25.58
C ARG A 8 30.02 -1.10 25.08
N ASN A 9 31.05 -1.89 25.32
CA ASN A 9 31.11 -3.34 25.01
C ASN A 9 30.68 -3.68 23.56
N PHE A 10 31.11 -2.88 22.61
CA PHE A 10 30.82 -3.10 21.19
C PHE A 10 32.10 -3.56 20.49
N ARG A 11 32.11 -4.83 20.05
CA ARG A 11 33.27 -5.46 19.40
C ARG A 11 34.58 -5.19 20.15
N LEU A 12 35.53 -4.43 19.55
CA LEU A 12 36.84 -4.12 20.17
C LEU A 12 36.72 -3.14 21.35
N HIS A 13 35.72 -2.27 21.35
CA HIS A 13 35.63 -1.21 22.34
C HIS A 13 34.94 -1.64 23.64
N LYS A 14 35.68 -1.63 24.74
CA LYS A 14 35.10 -1.74 26.10
C LYS A 14 34.34 -0.45 26.44
N LYS A 15 34.99 0.71 26.24
CA LYS A 15 34.39 2.04 26.43
C LYS A 15 35.08 3.01 25.48
N LEU A 16 34.29 3.76 24.70
CA LEU A 16 34.79 4.84 23.84
C LEU A 16 33.74 5.95 23.82
N LYS A 17 34.21 7.19 23.88
CA LYS A 17 33.37 8.40 23.69
C LYS A 17 34.03 9.25 22.63
N ILE A 18 33.28 9.62 21.62
CA ILE A 18 33.69 10.54 20.55
C ILE A 18 32.78 11.75 20.64
N VAL A 19 33.36 12.93 20.64
CA VAL A 19 32.65 14.20 20.51
C VAL A 19 32.85 14.67 19.08
N PHE A 20 31.76 14.98 18.38
CA PHE A 20 31.81 15.42 17.00
C PHE A 20 31.94 16.93 16.89
N SER A 21 32.76 17.37 15.96
CA SER A 21 32.81 18.77 15.50
C SER A 21 31.54 19.06 14.68
N PRO A 22 31.09 20.31 14.62
CA PRO A 22 30.00 20.74 13.75
C PRO A 22 30.24 20.42 12.27
N ASN A 23 31.46 20.50 11.80
CA ASN A 23 31.80 20.34 10.40
C ASN A 23 32.42 18.96 10.12
N ILE A 24 33.70 18.76 10.42
CA ILE A 24 34.45 17.54 10.11
C ILE A 24 35.06 16.96 11.37
N THR A 25 34.93 15.66 11.55
CA THR A 25 35.61 14.90 12.61
C THR A 25 36.44 13.80 11.99
N THR A 26 37.75 13.84 12.19
CA THR A 26 38.68 12.84 11.68
C THR A 26 39.09 11.87 12.80
N LEU A 27 39.01 10.58 12.54
CA LEU A 27 39.49 9.54 13.44
C LEU A 27 40.86 9.05 12.99
N VAL A 28 41.90 9.41 13.70
CA VAL A 28 43.29 9.03 13.41
C VAL A 28 43.79 8.00 14.41
N GLY A 29 44.64 7.09 13.98
CA GLY A 29 45.25 6.09 14.85
C GLY A 29 45.83 4.90 14.06
N LYS A 30 46.59 4.05 14.75
CA LYS A 30 47.21 2.84 14.17
C LYS A 30 46.17 1.86 13.59
N SER A 31 46.62 0.95 12.73
CA SER A 31 45.78 -0.18 12.30
C SER A 31 45.29 -0.96 13.54
N TYR A 32 44.12 -1.56 13.41
CA TYR A 32 43.44 -2.28 14.51
C TYR A 32 43.06 -1.45 15.77
N ALA A 33 43.30 -0.13 15.81
CA ALA A 33 42.87 0.73 16.92
C ALA A 33 41.35 0.85 17.08
N GLY A 34 40.57 0.26 16.18
CA GLY A 34 39.10 0.25 16.27
C GLY A 34 38.39 1.40 15.56
N LYS A 35 39.06 2.20 14.74
CA LYS A 35 38.45 3.32 13.98
C LYS A 35 37.22 2.89 13.21
N SER A 36 37.33 1.85 12.38
CA SER A 36 36.20 1.30 11.61
C SER A 36 35.12 0.68 12.53
N THR A 37 35.50 0.22 13.72
CA THR A 37 34.53 -0.30 14.71
C THR A 37 33.69 0.81 15.29
N ALA A 38 34.25 2.02 15.48
CA ALA A 38 33.50 3.18 15.92
C ALA A 38 32.47 3.63 14.87
N VAL A 39 32.83 3.67 13.59
CA VAL A 39 31.91 3.95 12.48
C VAL A 39 30.83 2.88 12.38
N ARG A 40 31.20 1.59 12.53
CA ARG A 40 30.22 0.48 12.56
C ARG A 40 29.25 0.58 13.72
N ALA A 41 29.70 1.06 14.89
CA ALA A 41 28.82 1.30 16.04
C ALA A 41 27.81 2.42 15.76
N LEU A 42 28.27 3.51 15.11
CA LEU A 42 27.39 4.58 14.65
C LEU A 42 26.34 4.03 13.66
N LYS A 43 26.79 3.33 12.59
CA LYS A 43 25.90 2.71 11.61
C LYS A 43 24.89 1.75 12.27
N TRP A 44 25.35 0.93 13.22
CA TRP A 44 24.47 0.02 13.95
C TRP A 44 23.40 0.73 14.77
N ALA A 45 23.72 1.83 15.42
CA ALA A 45 22.77 2.60 16.20
C ALA A 45 21.75 3.33 15.32
N CYS A 46 22.15 3.76 14.10
CA CYS A 46 21.30 4.48 13.16
C CYS A 46 20.41 3.54 12.31
N LEU A 47 20.94 2.38 11.88
CA LEU A 47 20.30 1.51 10.89
C LEU A 47 19.93 0.11 11.42
N ASN A 48 20.27 -0.19 12.68
CA ASN A 48 20.06 -1.51 13.30
C ASN A 48 20.71 -2.69 12.54
N ARG A 49 21.77 -2.42 11.78
CA ARG A 49 22.49 -3.44 10.98
C ARG A 49 23.99 -3.49 11.35
N PRO A 50 24.60 -4.68 11.49
CA PRO A 50 24.03 -6.01 11.30
C PRO A 50 23.09 -6.43 12.46
N ALA A 51 22.16 -7.33 12.15
CA ALA A 51 21.32 -7.97 13.17
C ALA A 51 22.11 -8.95 14.02
N GLY A 52 21.54 -9.37 15.15
CA GLY A 52 22.11 -10.42 15.99
C GLY A 52 23.02 -9.89 17.11
N THR A 53 23.78 -10.83 17.72
CA THR A 53 24.62 -10.57 18.89
C THR A 53 26.11 -10.43 18.59
N SER A 54 26.51 -10.57 17.32
CA SER A 54 27.92 -10.47 16.86
C SER A 54 28.56 -9.09 17.13
N VAL A 55 27.76 -8.11 17.48
CA VAL A 55 28.18 -6.75 17.86
C VAL A 55 28.68 -6.68 19.32
N ILE A 56 28.30 -7.67 20.15
CA ILE A 56 28.66 -7.68 21.56
C ILE A 56 30.15 -8.06 21.69
N ARG A 57 30.86 -7.30 22.53
CA ARG A 57 32.27 -7.62 22.85
C ARG A 57 32.37 -8.98 23.51
N TRP A 58 33.41 -9.73 23.14
CA TRP A 58 33.73 -10.99 23.79
C TRP A 58 33.82 -10.84 25.32
N GLY A 59 33.17 -11.74 26.06
CA GLY A 59 33.12 -11.71 27.54
C GLY A 59 32.11 -10.65 28.10
N ALA A 60 31.43 -9.89 27.28
CA ALA A 60 30.42 -8.93 27.74
C ALA A 60 29.00 -9.50 27.62
N LYS A 61 28.11 -9.12 28.53
CA LYS A 61 26.70 -9.55 28.52
C LYS A 61 25.86 -8.74 27.54
N GLU A 62 26.20 -7.47 27.32
CA GLU A 62 25.46 -6.55 26.43
C GLU A 62 26.38 -5.54 25.75
N ALA A 63 25.97 -5.07 24.58
CA ALA A 63 26.53 -3.91 23.89
C ALA A 63 25.56 -2.73 24.01
N LYS A 64 26.13 -1.55 24.23
CA LYS A 64 25.36 -0.30 24.33
C LYS A 64 26.03 0.81 23.51
N VAL A 65 25.26 1.44 22.63
CA VAL A 65 25.70 2.60 21.84
C VAL A 65 24.71 3.73 22.05
N ALA A 66 25.20 4.87 22.48
CA ALA A 66 24.38 6.06 22.71
C ALA A 66 24.82 7.20 21.78
N LEU A 67 23.85 7.75 21.05
CA LEU A 67 23.98 8.92 20.20
C LEU A 67 23.35 10.12 20.90
N LYS A 68 24.10 11.19 21.05
CA LYS A 68 23.57 12.47 21.54
C LYS A 68 23.41 13.42 20.37
N LEU A 69 22.17 13.84 20.13
CA LEU A 69 21.77 14.84 19.14
C LEU A 69 21.27 16.10 19.85
N ASP A 70 20.93 17.14 19.09
CA ASP A 70 20.26 18.31 19.64
C ASP A 70 18.92 17.91 20.24
N GLY A 71 18.72 18.16 21.55
CA GLY A 71 17.47 17.82 22.26
C GLY A 71 17.18 16.32 22.45
N HIS A 72 17.94 15.40 21.84
CA HIS A 72 17.64 13.97 21.86
C HIS A 72 18.84 13.13 22.25
N THR A 73 18.60 12.04 22.97
CA THR A 73 19.60 11.01 23.21
C THR A 73 19.00 9.64 22.85
N ILE A 74 19.57 9.01 21.87
CA ILE A 74 19.14 7.69 21.39
C ILE A 74 20.14 6.66 21.89
N THR A 75 19.68 5.64 22.59
CA THR A 75 20.53 4.55 23.09
C THR A 75 20.06 3.24 22.53
N ARG A 76 20.93 2.55 21.81
CA ARG A 76 20.73 1.20 21.30
C ARG A 76 21.40 0.20 22.27
N ILE A 77 20.63 -0.81 22.71
CA ILE A 77 21.10 -1.86 23.62
C ILE A 77 20.80 -3.22 23.01
N ARG A 78 21.79 -4.08 22.99
CA ARG A 78 21.65 -5.48 22.55
C ARG A 78 22.31 -6.43 23.55
N SER A 79 21.56 -7.43 23.99
CA SER A 79 22.07 -8.61 24.71
C SER A 79 21.48 -9.89 24.07
N LYS A 80 21.75 -11.05 24.65
CA LYS A 80 21.10 -12.31 24.23
C LYS A 80 19.57 -12.22 24.36
N SER A 81 19.06 -11.60 25.44
CA SER A 81 17.63 -11.49 25.76
C SER A 81 17.01 -10.11 25.47
N LYS A 82 17.82 -9.06 25.28
CA LYS A 82 17.33 -7.69 25.12
C LYS A 82 17.67 -7.15 23.75
N ASN A 83 16.67 -6.56 23.10
CA ASN A 83 16.76 -5.85 21.81
C ASN A 83 15.99 -4.54 21.92
N VAL A 84 16.64 -3.48 22.37
CA VAL A 84 15.95 -2.26 22.84
C VAL A 84 16.57 -1.01 22.25
N TYR A 85 15.70 -0.06 21.87
CA TYR A 85 16.04 1.34 21.71
C TYR A 85 15.44 2.16 22.85
N LEU A 86 16.20 3.09 23.40
CA LEU A 86 15.73 4.10 24.34
C LEU A 86 15.89 5.48 23.68
N LEU A 87 14.84 6.24 23.66
CA LEU A 87 14.83 7.62 23.21
C LEU A 87 14.55 8.53 24.40
N HIS A 88 15.46 9.43 24.68
CA HIS A 88 15.27 10.50 25.66
C HIS A 88 15.17 11.81 24.89
N GLU A 89 14.06 12.51 25.06
CA GLU A 89 13.79 13.83 24.49
C GLU A 89 13.81 14.86 25.58
N LYS A 90 14.59 15.89 25.40
CA LYS A 90 14.65 17.03 26.32
C LYS A 90 13.89 18.19 25.69
N THR A 91 12.74 18.50 26.25
CA THR A 91 11.93 19.67 25.87
C THR A 91 11.88 20.62 27.06
N ASN A 92 12.50 21.77 26.93
CA ASN A 92 12.60 22.81 28.00
C ASN A 92 12.99 22.22 29.38
N ALA A 93 12.05 22.00 30.28
CA ALA A 93 12.28 21.48 31.64
C ALA A 93 11.98 19.97 31.77
N THR A 94 11.39 19.32 30.80
CA THR A 94 10.91 17.94 30.91
C THR A 94 11.77 16.98 30.07
N ILE A 95 12.13 15.82 30.67
CA ILE A 95 12.80 14.72 29.96
C ILE A 95 11.80 13.59 29.79
N THR A 96 11.35 13.38 28.55
CA THR A 96 10.49 12.26 28.19
C THR A 96 11.34 11.05 27.80
N ARG A 97 10.94 9.86 28.23
CA ARG A 97 11.66 8.61 27.95
C ARG A 97 10.74 7.63 27.22
N HIS A 98 11.17 7.18 26.05
CA HIS A 98 10.46 6.19 25.25
C HIS A 98 11.33 4.95 25.10
N LYS A 99 10.74 3.78 25.32
CA LYS A 99 11.38 2.47 25.13
C LYS A 99 10.72 1.77 23.96
N PHE A 100 11.52 1.24 23.03
CA PHE A 100 11.06 0.48 21.88
C PHE A 100 11.65 -0.92 21.94
N GLU A 101 10.78 -1.92 21.85
CA GLU A 101 11.10 -3.35 21.84
C GLU A 101 10.39 -4.01 20.63
N ALA A 102 10.75 -5.24 20.32
CA ALA A 102 10.08 -6.05 19.27
C ALA A 102 10.02 -5.41 17.86
N PHE A 103 10.99 -4.57 17.49
CA PHE A 103 11.04 -3.87 16.19
C PHE A 103 11.77 -4.67 15.08
N GLY A 104 12.11 -5.95 15.33
CA GLY A 104 12.78 -6.84 14.36
C GLY A 104 14.13 -6.28 13.86
N ASN A 105 14.32 -6.27 12.55
CA ASN A 105 15.53 -5.75 11.89
C ASN A 105 15.45 -4.26 11.51
N ASN A 106 14.29 -3.65 11.66
CA ASN A 106 14.08 -2.23 11.31
C ASN A 106 14.39 -1.31 12.51
N VAL A 107 14.54 -0.04 12.23
CA VAL A 107 14.63 1.00 13.25
C VAL A 107 13.22 1.51 13.53
N PRO A 108 12.82 1.74 14.80
CA PRO A 108 11.55 2.36 15.10
C PRO A 108 11.37 3.70 14.35
N GLU A 109 10.21 3.90 13.73
CA GLU A 109 9.95 5.03 12.82
C GLU A 109 10.26 6.39 13.43
N ARG A 110 9.91 6.59 14.72
CA ARG A 110 10.20 7.82 15.44
C ARG A 110 11.71 8.08 15.54
N ILE A 111 12.52 7.04 15.76
CA ILE A 111 13.98 7.15 15.82
C ILE A 111 14.54 7.41 14.42
N ALA A 112 14.04 6.72 13.41
CA ALA A 112 14.46 6.91 12.02
C ALA A 112 14.23 8.36 11.57
N LYS A 113 13.08 8.95 11.89
CA LYS A 113 12.77 10.37 11.58
C LYS A 113 13.72 11.35 12.30
N ILE A 114 14.08 11.08 13.57
CA ILE A 114 14.99 11.95 14.34
C ILE A 114 16.42 11.84 13.83
N VAL A 115 16.88 10.64 13.53
CA VAL A 115 18.24 10.38 13.04
C VAL A 115 18.40 10.86 11.59
N ASN A 116 17.36 10.66 10.78
CA ASN A 116 17.30 10.99 9.35
C ASN A 116 18.55 10.54 8.57
N VAL A 117 18.97 9.29 8.78
CA VAL A 117 20.15 8.68 8.18
C VAL A 117 19.75 7.42 7.43
N THR A 118 20.21 7.29 6.19
CA THR A 118 20.00 6.14 5.32
C THR A 118 21.29 5.34 5.13
N GLU A 119 21.24 4.22 4.44
CA GLU A 119 22.45 3.47 4.06
C GLU A 119 23.40 4.30 3.22
N ASN A 120 22.88 5.18 2.37
CA ASN A 120 23.65 6.09 1.53
C ASN A 120 24.46 7.13 2.32
N SER A 121 24.12 7.33 3.59
CA SER A 121 24.88 8.21 4.51
C SER A 121 26.19 7.57 4.99
N PHE A 122 26.45 6.30 4.67
CA PHE A 122 27.65 5.58 5.08
C PHE A 122 28.38 5.02 3.87
N GLN A 123 29.60 5.48 3.63
CA GLN A 123 30.47 4.91 2.63
C GLN A 123 31.42 3.87 3.25
N GLY A 124 31.55 2.71 2.62
CA GLY A 124 32.48 1.67 3.03
C GLY A 124 33.91 2.00 2.57
N GLN A 125 34.92 1.44 3.27
CA GLN A 125 36.32 1.67 2.97
C GLN A 125 36.73 1.19 1.56
N HIS A 126 36.08 0.14 1.05
CA HIS A 126 36.32 -0.44 -0.27
C HIS A 126 35.16 -0.25 -1.24
N SER A 127 34.22 0.62 -0.90
CA SER A 127 33.14 1.00 -1.82
C SER A 127 33.68 1.88 -2.93
N LEU A 128 33.13 1.72 -4.14
CA LEU A 128 33.37 2.66 -5.23
C LEU A 128 33.06 4.09 -4.79
N PRO A 129 33.70 5.10 -5.37
CA PRO A 129 33.38 6.50 -5.09
C PRO A 129 31.89 6.73 -5.21
N PHE A 130 31.35 7.51 -4.29
CA PHE A 130 29.91 7.75 -4.18
C PHE A 130 29.32 8.16 -5.55
N TRP A 131 28.40 7.33 -6.09
CA TRP A 131 27.69 7.49 -7.35
C TRP A 131 28.49 7.31 -8.66
N PHE A 132 29.83 7.37 -8.65
CA PHE A 132 30.62 7.25 -9.88
C PHE A 132 30.72 5.83 -10.48
N GLY A 133 30.40 4.82 -9.71
CA GLY A 133 30.37 3.42 -10.15
C GLY A 133 29.00 2.86 -10.44
N GLU A 134 27.97 3.68 -10.43
CA GLU A 134 26.57 3.25 -10.57
C GLU A 134 25.99 3.70 -11.92
N THR A 135 24.96 2.99 -12.38
CA THR A 135 24.22 3.40 -13.57
C THR A 135 23.43 4.67 -13.30
N SER A 136 23.17 5.46 -14.34
CA SER A 136 22.38 6.70 -14.23
C SER A 136 21.01 6.46 -13.58
N GLY A 137 20.38 5.31 -13.86
CA GLY A 137 19.11 4.92 -13.23
C GLY A 137 19.21 4.62 -11.74
N GLU A 138 20.33 4.07 -11.26
CA GLU A 138 20.58 3.84 -9.84
C GLU A 138 20.88 5.14 -9.09
N VAL A 139 21.65 6.03 -9.71
CA VAL A 139 21.91 7.38 -9.19
C VAL A 139 20.58 8.14 -9.04
N ALA A 140 19.73 8.13 -10.06
CA ALA A 140 18.42 8.77 -10.03
C ALA A 140 17.54 8.19 -8.89
N ARG A 141 17.50 6.86 -8.75
CA ARG A 141 16.74 6.21 -7.64
C ARG A 141 17.25 6.60 -6.26
N LYS A 142 18.58 6.69 -6.08
CA LYS A 142 19.19 7.11 -4.81
C LYS A 142 18.93 8.59 -4.52
N LEU A 143 19.01 9.46 -5.52
CA LEU A 143 18.61 10.87 -5.39
C LEU A 143 17.14 10.99 -5.00
N ASN A 144 16.25 10.27 -5.67
CA ASN A 144 14.83 10.26 -5.37
C ASN A 144 14.54 9.76 -3.94
N SER A 145 15.34 8.79 -3.44
CA SER A 145 15.20 8.31 -2.06
C SER A 145 15.62 9.34 -1.01
N ILE A 146 16.59 10.20 -1.32
CA ILE A 146 17.03 11.29 -0.42
C ILE A 146 15.96 12.37 -0.32
N VAL A 147 15.33 12.72 -1.45
CA VAL A 147 14.29 13.75 -1.54
C VAL A 147 12.91 13.20 -1.18
N ASN A 148 12.82 11.90 -0.85
CA ASN A 148 11.59 11.19 -0.51
C ASN A 148 10.52 11.22 -1.65
N LEU A 149 10.98 11.25 -2.90
CA LEU A 149 10.10 11.22 -4.08
C LEU A 149 9.46 9.84 -4.32
N GLY A 150 9.84 8.82 -3.57
CA GLY A 150 9.28 7.47 -3.70
C GLY A 150 7.76 7.40 -3.51
N LEU A 151 7.18 8.31 -2.72
CA LEU A 151 5.72 8.44 -2.61
C LEU A 151 5.10 8.91 -3.91
N ILE A 152 5.74 9.84 -4.61
CA ILE A 152 5.27 10.36 -5.91
C ILE A 152 5.34 9.25 -6.96
N ASP A 153 6.45 8.53 -7.05
CA ASP A 153 6.63 7.41 -8.00
C ASP A 153 5.59 6.29 -7.75
N THR A 154 5.35 5.96 -6.49
CA THR A 154 4.34 4.97 -6.10
C THR A 154 2.93 5.45 -6.48
N SER A 155 2.62 6.72 -6.24
CA SER A 155 1.33 7.32 -6.59
C SER A 155 1.11 7.37 -8.10
N LEU A 156 2.13 7.76 -8.87
CA LEU A 156 2.10 7.76 -10.34
C LEU A 156 1.90 6.36 -10.90
N SER A 157 2.60 5.36 -10.38
CA SER A 157 2.43 3.95 -10.77
C SER A 157 1.01 3.44 -10.48
N TYR A 158 0.47 3.76 -9.31
CA TYR A 158 -0.90 3.41 -8.94
C TYR A 158 -1.92 4.08 -9.87
N LEU A 159 -1.78 5.38 -10.13
CA LEU A 159 -2.66 6.14 -11.03
C LEU A 159 -2.61 5.60 -12.46
N SER A 160 -1.41 5.32 -12.98
CA SER A 160 -1.23 4.73 -14.31
C SER A 160 -1.92 3.35 -14.42
N SER A 161 -1.74 2.49 -13.43
CA SER A 161 -2.41 1.18 -13.37
C SER A 161 -3.93 1.33 -13.31
N SER A 162 -4.44 2.25 -12.48
CA SER A 162 -5.87 2.52 -12.34
C SER A 162 -6.47 3.09 -13.64
N LEU A 163 -5.75 3.97 -14.32
CA LEU A 163 -6.15 4.52 -15.62
C LEU A 163 -6.25 3.44 -16.70
N THR A 164 -5.28 2.53 -16.75
CA THR A 164 -5.28 1.42 -17.71
C THR A 164 -6.48 0.49 -17.47
N LYS A 165 -6.77 0.15 -16.21
CA LYS A 165 -7.96 -0.64 -15.84
C LYS A 165 -9.26 0.05 -16.22
N ALA A 166 -9.37 1.35 -15.94
CA ALA A 166 -10.55 2.14 -16.26
C ALA A 166 -10.78 2.20 -17.80
N ARG A 167 -9.73 2.42 -18.59
CA ARG A 167 -9.81 2.39 -20.06
C ARG A 167 -10.30 1.05 -20.56
N HIS A 168 -9.73 -0.04 -20.08
CA HIS A 168 -10.16 -1.39 -20.48
C HIS A 168 -11.63 -1.65 -20.13
N THR A 169 -12.09 -1.21 -18.95
CA THR A 169 -13.52 -1.31 -18.57
C THR A 169 -14.42 -0.51 -19.51
N VAL A 170 -14.02 0.70 -19.89
CA VAL A 170 -14.76 1.53 -20.84
C VAL A 170 -14.87 0.84 -22.21
N ASP A 171 -13.78 0.24 -22.70
CA ASP A 171 -13.77 -0.45 -23.99
C ASP A 171 -14.70 -1.67 -23.98
N ILE A 172 -14.65 -2.50 -22.94
CA ILE A 172 -15.60 -3.62 -22.75
C ILE A 172 -17.05 -3.13 -22.71
N CYS A 173 -17.32 -2.03 -22.01
CA CYS A 173 -18.67 -1.47 -21.94
C CYS A 173 -19.16 -0.95 -23.30
N LYS A 174 -18.30 -0.33 -24.11
CA LYS A 174 -18.61 0.10 -25.47
C LYS A 174 -18.97 -1.08 -26.35
N ASP A 175 -18.14 -2.12 -26.38
CA ASP A 175 -18.39 -3.33 -27.18
C ASP A 175 -19.73 -3.95 -26.80
N ARG A 176 -20.03 -4.02 -25.50
CA ARG A 176 -21.30 -4.58 -25.00
C ARG A 176 -22.51 -3.72 -25.38
N VAL A 177 -22.38 -2.41 -25.37
CA VAL A 177 -23.42 -1.48 -25.84
C VAL A 177 -23.69 -1.68 -27.34
N ASP A 178 -22.64 -1.82 -28.14
CA ASP A 178 -22.77 -2.02 -29.57
C ASP A 178 -23.38 -3.41 -29.91
N GLU A 179 -23.03 -4.43 -29.15
CA GLU A 179 -23.67 -5.74 -29.25
C GLU A 179 -25.17 -5.67 -28.93
N ILE A 180 -25.53 -4.99 -27.83
CA ILE A 180 -26.94 -4.80 -27.44
C ILE A 180 -27.69 -3.99 -28.49
N ARG A 181 -27.09 -2.97 -29.08
CA ARG A 181 -27.68 -2.17 -30.15
C ARG A 181 -27.94 -3.00 -31.39
N LYS A 182 -27.04 -3.91 -31.77
CA LYS A 182 -27.25 -4.87 -32.88
C LYS A 182 -28.43 -5.79 -32.59
N LYS A 183 -28.46 -6.44 -31.43
CA LYS A 183 -29.57 -7.30 -31.01
C LYS A 183 -30.92 -6.55 -30.99
N LYS A 184 -30.92 -5.31 -30.50
CA LYS A 184 -32.12 -4.46 -30.52
C LYS A 184 -32.63 -4.20 -31.94
N LYS A 185 -31.74 -3.96 -32.91
CA LYS A 185 -32.14 -3.78 -34.33
C LYS A 185 -32.72 -5.06 -34.92
N GLU A 186 -32.12 -6.23 -34.61
CA GLU A 186 -32.62 -7.53 -35.07
C GLU A 186 -33.99 -7.86 -34.49
N LEU A 187 -34.34 -7.35 -33.31
CA LEU A 187 -35.61 -7.62 -32.63
C LEU A 187 -36.68 -6.55 -32.85
N VAL A 188 -36.48 -5.60 -33.78
CA VAL A 188 -37.47 -4.54 -34.08
C VAL A 188 -38.80 -5.13 -34.52
N PHE A 189 -38.78 -6.24 -35.30
CA PHE A 189 -39.98 -6.94 -35.78
C PHE A 189 -40.85 -7.49 -34.63
N VAL A 190 -40.30 -7.76 -33.47
CA VAL A 190 -41.03 -8.28 -32.29
C VAL A 190 -42.11 -7.30 -31.83
N VAL A 191 -41.83 -6.01 -31.94
CA VAL A 191 -42.81 -4.96 -31.58
C VAL A 191 -44.00 -4.94 -32.52
N GLU A 192 -43.75 -5.21 -33.82
CA GLU A 192 -44.81 -5.33 -34.81
C GLU A 192 -45.63 -6.61 -34.59
N MET A 193 -44.97 -7.74 -34.39
CA MET A 193 -45.63 -9.00 -34.03
C MET A 193 -46.47 -8.90 -32.74
N GLU A 194 -45.98 -8.19 -31.74
CA GLU A 194 -46.73 -7.98 -30.49
C GLU A 194 -48.03 -7.19 -30.75
N ARG A 195 -48.01 -6.17 -31.59
CA ARG A 195 -49.21 -5.41 -32.00
C ARG A 195 -50.17 -6.28 -32.74
N GLU A 196 -49.70 -7.06 -33.71
CA GLU A 196 -50.54 -7.98 -34.48
C GLU A 196 -51.16 -9.05 -33.57
N TRP A 197 -50.37 -9.60 -32.65
CA TRP A 197 -50.87 -10.58 -31.69
C TRP A 197 -51.98 -10.01 -30.79
N TYR A 198 -51.83 -8.76 -30.30
CA TYR A 198 -52.86 -8.09 -29.53
C TYR A 198 -54.13 -7.85 -30.35
N SER A 199 -54.01 -7.52 -31.66
CA SER A 199 -55.17 -7.32 -32.53
C SER A 199 -55.89 -8.65 -32.73
N VAL A 200 -55.16 -9.74 -32.99
CA VAL A 200 -55.75 -11.10 -33.16
C VAL A 200 -56.43 -11.57 -31.88
N LYS A 201 -55.77 -11.37 -30.73
CA LYS A 201 -56.34 -11.70 -29.41
C LYS A 201 -57.65 -10.96 -29.15
N LYS A 202 -57.71 -9.66 -29.50
CA LYS A 202 -58.92 -8.83 -29.37
C LYS A 202 -60.02 -9.34 -30.27
N ALA A 203 -59.70 -9.63 -31.55
CA ALA A 203 -60.65 -10.17 -32.49
C ALA A 203 -61.14 -11.57 -32.07
N SER A 204 -60.29 -12.43 -31.56
CA SER A 204 -60.67 -13.73 -31.00
C SER A 204 -61.65 -13.61 -29.83
N ALA A 205 -61.37 -12.69 -28.90
CA ALA A 205 -62.26 -12.45 -27.77
C ALA A 205 -63.66 -11.92 -28.20
N GLN A 206 -63.66 -11.07 -29.24
CA GLN A 206 -64.93 -10.57 -29.84
C GLN A 206 -65.68 -11.70 -30.53
N TYR A 207 -64.99 -12.58 -31.29
CA TYR A 207 -65.57 -13.74 -31.92
C TYR A 207 -66.24 -14.70 -30.91
N THR A 208 -65.50 -15.03 -29.82
CA THR A 208 -66.02 -15.87 -28.75
C THR A 208 -67.27 -15.26 -28.09
N SER A 209 -67.27 -13.92 -27.89
CA SER A 209 -68.45 -13.27 -27.33
C SER A 209 -69.65 -13.22 -28.28
N LEU A 210 -69.43 -13.19 -29.59
CA LEU A 210 -70.47 -13.26 -30.62
C LEU A 210 -70.98 -14.71 -30.71
N ASP A 211 -70.11 -15.71 -30.65
CA ASP A 211 -70.44 -17.12 -30.69
C ASP A 211 -71.40 -17.51 -29.54
N VAL A 212 -71.05 -17.02 -28.28
CA VAL A 212 -71.93 -17.21 -27.16
C VAL A 212 -73.31 -16.55 -27.36
N LYS A 213 -73.35 -15.34 -27.94
CA LYS A 213 -74.66 -14.67 -28.23
C LYS A 213 -75.44 -15.36 -29.34
N THR A 214 -74.79 -15.99 -30.34
CA THR A 214 -75.48 -16.74 -31.38
C THR A 214 -76.14 -17.98 -30.77
N VAL A 215 -75.42 -18.69 -29.87
CA VAL A 215 -76.01 -19.83 -29.16
C VAL A 215 -77.19 -19.41 -28.28
N GLU A 216 -77.08 -18.32 -27.54
CA GLU A 216 -78.20 -17.77 -26.74
C GLU A 216 -79.41 -17.41 -27.59
N LEU A 217 -79.20 -16.88 -28.82
CA LEU A 217 -80.28 -16.56 -29.74
C LEU A 217 -80.91 -17.79 -30.38
N GLU A 218 -80.13 -18.80 -30.67
CA GLU A 218 -80.61 -20.10 -31.14
C GLU A 218 -81.47 -20.77 -30.07
N ASP A 219 -81.04 -20.79 -28.82
CA ASP A 219 -81.82 -21.31 -27.71
C ASP A 219 -83.16 -20.56 -27.55
N ILE A 220 -83.20 -19.22 -27.73
CA ILE A 220 -84.39 -18.41 -27.65
C ILE A 220 -85.32 -18.69 -28.86
N LEU A 221 -84.77 -18.91 -30.06
CA LEU A 221 -85.53 -19.26 -31.25
C LEU A 221 -86.22 -20.60 -31.07
N GLU A 222 -85.46 -21.59 -30.55
CA GLU A 222 -86.00 -22.92 -30.27
C GLU A 222 -87.16 -22.87 -29.28
N LEU A 223 -87.03 -22.10 -28.18
CA LEU A 223 -88.07 -21.84 -27.24
C LEU A 223 -89.31 -21.13 -27.87
N CYS A 224 -89.11 -20.21 -28.77
CA CYS A 224 -90.22 -19.54 -29.51
C CYS A 224 -90.95 -20.50 -30.46
N GLU A 225 -90.24 -21.39 -31.14
CA GLU A 225 -90.84 -22.46 -31.99
C GLU A 225 -91.64 -23.47 -31.17
N GLU A 226 -91.11 -23.87 -29.98
CA GLU A 226 -91.88 -24.72 -29.04
C GLU A 226 -93.14 -24.06 -28.53
N TYR A 227 -93.10 -22.76 -28.23
CA TYR A 227 -94.28 -22.01 -27.83
C TYR A 227 -95.29 -21.86 -28.93
N GLN A 228 -94.85 -21.62 -30.20
CA GLN A 228 -95.77 -21.60 -31.35
C GLN A 228 -96.41 -22.91 -31.60
N ALA A 229 -95.72 -24.02 -31.47
CA ALA A 229 -96.29 -25.39 -31.63
C ALA A 229 -97.27 -25.76 -30.51
N THR A 230 -97.26 -25.10 -29.37
CA THR A 230 -98.23 -25.35 -28.26
C THR A 230 -99.49 -24.53 -28.34
N ILE A 231 -99.56 -23.49 -29.21
CA ILE A 231 -100.71 -22.57 -29.42
C ILE A 231 -101.50 -22.99 -30.64
N THR A 232 -101.03 -23.93 -31.49
CA THR A 232 -101.77 -24.51 -32.61
C THR A 232 -102.38 -25.81 -32.25
#